data_9ef4764b2c057ed8aab9089cf1292864
#
_entry.id   9ef4764b2c057ed8aab9089cf1292864
#
_cell.length_a   1.000
_cell.length_b   1.000
_cell.length_c   1.000
_cell.angle_alpha   90.00
_cell.angle_beta   90.00
_cell.angle_gamma   90.00
#
_symmetry.space_group_name_H-M   'P 1'
#
loop_
_entity.id
_entity.type
_entity.pdbx_description
1 polymer ?
#
loop_
_entity_poly.entity_id
_entity_poly.type
_entity_poly.pdbx_seq_one_letter_code
_entity_poly.pdbx_strand_id
1 'polypeptide(L)'
;LDTGAEFECVVTDVRMPGTTGLELQRVLSQRAPSLPLIVITGHGDIDMAVSAIKAGAFDFIEKPIDDRRLAASIGEAVKHSRDQLADEREMAELTKRYADLSERQRQVVELAIHGLSNKEIGARLGISPRTVEHYRESAMERMQADRFAQLIQMIMRLKGYGRK
;
A
#
# COMPACT_ATOMS: atom_id res chain seq x y z
N LEU A 1 -7.52 2.11 21.05
CA LEU A 1 -7.04 1.21 19.98
C LEU A 1 -6.48 -0.11 20.54
N ASP A 2 -6.31 -0.22 21.87
CA ASP A 2 -5.78 -1.44 22.51
C ASP A 2 -6.86 -2.48 22.88
N THR A 3 -8.08 -2.32 22.40
CA THR A 3 -9.22 -3.19 22.74
C THR A 3 -9.35 -4.46 21.90
N GLY A 4 -8.44 -4.70 20.96
CA GLY A 4 -8.53 -5.83 20.01
C GLY A 4 -9.67 -5.71 18.99
N ALA A 5 -10.38 -4.59 18.96
CA ALA A 5 -11.41 -4.31 17.97
C ALA A 5 -10.75 -3.82 16.65
N GLU A 6 -11.15 -4.40 15.54
CA GLU A 6 -10.75 -3.94 14.21
C GLU A 6 -11.70 -2.81 13.78
N PHE A 7 -11.15 -1.63 13.54
CA PHE A 7 -11.88 -0.48 13.01
C PHE A 7 -11.54 -0.30 11.55
N GLU A 8 -12.54 -0.02 10.72
CA GLU A 8 -12.34 0.24 9.28
C GLU A 8 -12.42 1.73 8.95
N CYS A 9 -12.96 2.55 9.87
CA CYS A 9 -13.06 4.00 9.76
C CYS A 9 -13.22 4.61 11.15
N VAL A 10 -12.74 5.83 11.34
CA VAL A 10 -12.96 6.64 12.52
C VAL A 10 -13.68 7.93 12.14
N VAL A 11 -14.72 8.27 12.91
CA VAL A 11 -15.41 9.56 12.79
C VAL A 11 -15.21 10.32 14.10
N THR A 12 -14.76 11.56 14.02
CA THR A 12 -14.46 12.37 15.21
C THR A 12 -14.91 13.81 15.02
N ASP A 13 -15.28 14.46 16.13
CA ASP A 13 -15.45 15.91 16.15
C ASP A 13 -14.05 16.59 16.21
N VAL A 14 -13.91 17.72 15.55
CA VAL A 14 -12.70 18.57 15.68
C VAL A 14 -12.50 19.01 17.12
N ARG A 15 -13.59 19.42 17.80
CA ARG A 15 -13.57 19.96 19.15
C ARG A 15 -14.06 18.93 20.15
N MET A 16 -13.11 18.22 20.77
CA MET A 16 -13.41 17.30 21.87
C MET A 16 -12.69 17.75 23.16
N PRO A 17 -13.26 17.52 24.34
CA PRO A 17 -12.56 17.74 25.58
C PRO A 17 -11.30 16.87 25.69
N GLY A 18 -10.16 17.48 25.97
CA GLY A 18 -8.88 16.79 26.09
C GLY A 18 -8.11 16.69 24.79
N THR A 19 -8.33 15.66 24.00
CA THR A 19 -7.64 15.45 22.70
C THR A 19 -8.45 16.02 21.56
N THR A 20 -7.87 16.87 20.73
CA THR A 20 -8.53 17.41 19.54
C THR A 20 -8.57 16.37 18.41
N GLY A 21 -9.53 16.50 17.47
CA GLY A 21 -9.58 15.65 16.28
C GLY A 21 -8.28 15.68 15.45
N LEU A 22 -7.57 16.80 15.42
CA LEU A 22 -6.28 16.93 14.74
C LEU A 22 -5.13 16.20 15.45
N GLU A 23 -5.15 16.18 16.78
CA GLU A 23 -4.18 15.37 17.55
C GLU A 23 -4.43 13.87 17.37
N LEU A 24 -5.70 13.46 17.36
CA LEU A 24 -6.09 12.10 17.03
C LEU A 24 -5.62 11.71 15.63
N GLN A 25 -5.78 12.59 14.64
CA GLN A 25 -5.27 12.40 13.28
C GLN A 25 -3.77 12.09 13.26
N ARG A 26 -2.97 12.86 13.99
CA ARG A 26 -1.52 12.64 14.06
C ARG A 26 -1.16 11.29 14.68
N VAL A 27 -1.90 10.88 15.69
CA VAL A 27 -1.69 9.55 16.32
C VAL A 27 -2.07 8.43 15.35
N LEU A 28 -3.20 8.55 14.65
CA LEU A 28 -3.66 7.56 13.69
C LEU A 28 -2.70 7.43 12.49
N SER A 29 -2.21 8.55 11.94
CA SER A 29 -1.27 8.51 10.82
C SER A 29 0.04 7.81 11.14
N GLN A 30 0.42 7.73 12.42
CA GLN A 30 1.62 7.02 12.86
C GLN A 30 1.37 5.55 13.25
N ARG A 31 0.22 5.26 13.88
CA ARG A 31 -0.08 3.94 14.45
C ARG A 31 -0.95 3.05 13.58
N ALA A 32 -1.78 3.65 12.75
CA ALA A 32 -2.74 2.97 11.89
C ALA A 32 -2.95 3.78 10.59
N PRO A 33 -1.93 3.89 9.72
CA PRO A 33 -1.97 4.76 8.54
C PRO A 33 -3.05 4.35 7.53
N SER A 34 -3.46 3.09 7.52
CA SER A 34 -4.53 2.58 6.65
C SER A 34 -5.94 2.82 7.22
N LEU A 35 -6.07 3.41 8.44
CA LEU A 35 -7.34 3.69 9.08
C LEU A 35 -7.80 5.12 8.76
N PRO A 36 -8.80 5.31 7.87
CA PRO A 36 -9.26 6.63 7.48
C PRO A 36 -10.00 7.33 8.61
N LEU A 37 -9.78 8.63 8.72
CA LEU A 37 -10.43 9.50 9.68
C LEU A 37 -11.33 10.51 8.96
N ILE A 38 -12.60 10.57 9.32
CA ILE A 38 -13.56 11.59 8.92
C ILE A 38 -13.72 12.57 10.08
N VAL A 39 -13.56 13.85 9.79
CA VAL A 39 -13.63 14.92 10.80
C VAL A 39 -14.95 15.65 10.69
N ILE A 40 -15.67 15.77 11.80
CA ILE A 40 -16.89 16.59 11.91
C ILE A 40 -16.50 17.97 12.40
N THR A 41 -16.95 19.03 11.71
CA THR A 41 -16.60 20.41 12.02
C THR A 41 -17.85 21.25 12.31
N GLY A 42 -17.71 22.29 13.14
CA GLY A 42 -18.74 23.30 13.33
C GLY A 42 -18.73 24.37 12.25
N HIS A 43 -19.77 25.18 12.23
CA HIS A 43 -19.88 26.32 11.33
C HIS A 43 -18.73 27.32 11.57
N GLY A 44 -18.01 27.73 10.49
CA GLY A 44 -16.88 28.66 10.58
C GLY A 44 -15.51 28.02 10.84
N ASP A 45 -15.42 26.71 10.96
CA ASP A 45 -14.13 26.01 11.18
C ASP A 45 -13.42 25.58 9.86
N ILE A 46 -13.59 26.35 8.77
CA ILE A 46 -13.04 26.02 7.44
C ILE A 46 -11.53 25.85 7.48
N ASP A 47 -10.81 26.72 8.19
CA ASP A 47 -9.34 26.62 8.32
C ASP A 47 -8.93 25.33 9.03
N MET A 48 -9.72 24.88 9.98
CA MET A 48 -9.50 23.60 10.69
C MET A 48 -9.80 22.40 9.79
N ALA A 49 -10.86 22.47 8.98
CA ALA A 49 -11.18 21.45 7.99
C ALA A 49 -10.05 21.29 6.95
N VAL A 50 -9.56 22.41 6.40
CA VAL A 50 -8.42 22.43 5.47
C VAL A 50 -7.16 21.87 6.15
N SER A 51 -6.93 22.21 7.40
CA SER A 51 -5.80 21.69 8.18
C SER A 51 -5.92 20.19 8.42
N ALA A 52 -7.13 19.68 8.66
CA ALA A 52 -7.39 18.25 8.81
C ALA A 52 -7.08 17.46 7.52
N ILE A 53 -7.55 17.96 6.37
CA ILE A 53 -7.26 17.34 5.06
C ILE A 53 -5.76 17.36 4.75
N LYS A 54 -5.07 18.48 5.01
CA LYS A 54 -3.60 18.57 4.85
C LYS A 54 -2.85 17.63 5.78
N ALA A 55 -3.41 17.33 6.94
CA ALA A 55 -2.87 16.36 7.89
C ALA A 55 -3.21 14.91 7.53
N GLY A 56 -3.95 14.66 6.44
CA GLY A 56 -4.30 13.33 5.93
C GLY A 56 -5.65 12.80 6.40
N ALA A 57 -6.59 13.67 6.86
CA ALA A 57 -7.97 13.24 7.06
C ALA A 57 -8.58 12.79 5.73
N PHE A 58 -9.37 11.73 5.76
CA PHE A 58 -10.03 11.19 4.57
C PHE A 58 -11.09 12.16 4.03
N ASP A 59 -11.89 12.72 4.92
CA ASP A 59 -12.95 13.68 4.58
C ASP A 59 -13.28 14.56 5.80
N PHE A 60 -14.03 15.64 5.56
CA PHE A 60 -14.64 16.41 6.62
C PHE A 60 -16.12 16.66 6.33
N ILE A 61 -16.93 16.78 7.40
CA ILE A 61 -18.38 17.00 7.31
C ILE A 61 -18.75 18.15 8.25
N GLU A 62 -19.42 19.17 7.69
CA GLU A 62 -19.88 20.31 8.44
C GLU A 62 -21.21 20.03 9.15
N LYS A 63 -21.38 20.57 10.36
CA LYS A 63 -22.64 20.55 11.10
C LYS A 63 -23.57 21.65 10.54
N PRO A 64 -24.88 21.41 10.42
CA PRO A 64 -25.63 20.20 10.82
C PRO A 64 -25.32 19.00 9.91
N ILE A 65 -25.16 17.82 10.51
CA ILE A 65 -24.77 16.61 9.79
C ILE A 65 -25.92 16.16 8.88
N ASP A 66 -25.64 16.00 7.59
CA ASP A 66 -26.50 15.28 6.66
C ASP A 66 -26.16 13.78 6.74
N ASP A 67 -27.13 12.98 7.19
CA ASP A 67 -26.96 11.52 7.38
C ASP A 67 -26.56 10.81 6.08
N ARG A 68 -27.06 11.26 4.93
CA ARG A 68 -26.72 10.68 3.62
C ARG A 68 -25.26 10.98 3.25
N ARG A 69 -24.83 12.22 3.50
CA ARG A 69 -23.45 12.66 3.24
C ARG A 69 -22.48 11.89 4.15
N LEU A 70 -22.80 11.75 5.44
CA LEU A 70 -21.99 11.00 6.39
C LEU A 70 -21.91 9.52 6.00
N ALA A 71 -23.05 8.88 5.69
CA ALA A 71 -23.09 7.49 5.28
C ALA A 71 -22.27 7.23 3.99
N ALA A 72 -22.35 8.13 3.01
CA ALA A 72 -21.56 8.04 1.78
C ALA A 72 -20.06 8.13 2.07
N SER A 73 -19.65 9.13 2.86
CA SER A 73 -18.24 9.32 3.24
C SER A 73 -17.67 8.11 4.03
N ILE A 74 -18.44 7.56 4.96
CA ILE A 74 -18.07 6.34 5.68
C ILE A 74 -17.91 5.16 4.71
N GLY A 75 -18.83 4.98 3.77
CA GLY A 75 -18.76 3.91 2.76
C GLY A 75 -17.51 4.00 1.89
N GLU A 76 -17.16 5.21 1.44
CA GLU A 76 -15.93 5.45 0.67
C GLU A 76 -14.67 5.23 1.50
N ALA A 77 -14.66 5.69 2.76
CA ALA A 77 -13.57 5.51 3.70
C ALA A 77 -13.30 4.02 3.98
N VAL A 78 -14.35 3.25 4.29
CA VAL A 78 -14.25 1.80 4.53
C VAL A 78 -13.71 1.08 3.29
N LYS A 79 -14.22 1.42 2.10
CA LYS A 79 -13.70 0.85 0.85
C LYS A 79 -12.22 1.16 0.68
N HIS A 80 -11.82 2.42 0.88
CA HIS A 80 -10.42 2.84 0.78
C HIS A 80 -9.52 2.09 1.76
N SER A 81 -9.95 1.93 3.02
CA SER A 81 -9.22 1.16 4.03
C SER A 81 -9.02 -0.29 3.61
N ARG A 82 -10.07 -0.94 3.11
CA ARG A 82 -10.01 -2.33 2.65
C ARG A 82 -9.07 -2.50 1.46
N ASP A 83 -9.13 -1.59 0.49
CA ASP A 83 -8.27 -1.62 -0.70
C ASP A 83 -6.80 -1.43 -0.29
N GLN A 84 -6.50 -0.50 0.62
CA GLN A 84 -5.15 -0.29 1.16
C GLN A 84 -4.62 -1.53 1.90
N LEU A 85 -5.43 -2.12 2.79
CA LEU A 85 -5.04 -3.32 3.53
C LEU A 85 -4.82 -4.51 2.61
N ALA A 86 -5.61 -4.65 1.54
CA ALA A 86 -5.42 -5.67 0.52
C ALA A 86 -4.08 -5.48 -0.23
N ASP A 87 -3.78 -4.24 -0.63
CA ASP A 87 -2.52 -3.88 -1.28
C ASP A 87 -1.31 -4.13 -0.36
N GLU A 88 -1.40 -3.77 0.92
CA GLU A 88 -0.35 -4.02 1.91
C GLU A 88 -0.09 -5.52 2.10
N ARG A 89 -1.15 -6.33 2.20
CA ARG A 89 -1.04 -7.80 2.31
C ARG A 89 -0.41 -8.41 1.06
N GLU A 90 -0.83 -7.98 -0.12
CA GLU A 90 -0.26 -8.43 -1.39
C GLU A 90 1.23 -8.08 -1.47
N MET A 91 1.61 -6.85 -1.10
CA MET A 91 3.00 -6.41 -1.09
C MET A 91 3.85 -7.18 -0.07
N ALA A 92 3.31 -7.45 1.11
CA ALA A 92 3.99 -8.26 2.13
C ALA A 92 4.25 -9.69 1.62
N GLU A 93 3.24 -10.31 0.98
CA GLU A 93 3.38 -11.65 0.41
C GLU A 93 4.38 -11.68 -0.76
N LEU A 94 4.33 -10.70 -1.67
CA LEU A 94 5.31 -10.57 -2.75
C LEU A 94 6.74 -10.39 -2.21
N THR A 95 6.89 -9.58 -1.16
CA THR A 95 8.19 -9.35 -0.50
C THR A 95 8.74 -10.66 0.08
N LYS A 96 7.88 -11.44 0.74
CA LYS A 96 8.25 -12.75 1.28
C LYS A 96 8.70 -13.70 0.19
N ARG A 97 7.90 -13.87 -0.88
CA ARG A 97 8.26 -14.74 -2.01
C ARG A 97 9.57 -14.31 -2.67
N TYR A 98 9.80 -13.01 -2.82
CA TYR A 98 11.06 -12.50 -3.38
C TYR A 98 12.26 -12.78 -2.47
N ALA A 99 12.09 -12.69 -1.16
CA ALA A 99 13.13 -13.05 -0.19
C ALA A 99 13.48 -14.54 -0.23
N ASP A 100 12.50 -15.41 -0.58
CA ASP A 100 12.70 -16.87 -0.72
C ASP A 100 13.42 -17.26 -2.03
N LEU A 101 13.64 -16.34 -2.96
CA LEU A 101 14.45 -16.60 -4.14
C LEU A 101 15.92 -16.82 -3.74
N SER A 102 16.56 -17.82 -4.33
CA SER A 102 18.00 -18.00 -4.18
C SER A 102 18.76 -16.80 -4.76
N GLU A 103 19.99 -16.60 -4.34
CA GLU A 103 20.83 -15.52 -4.84
C GLU A 103 20.96 -15.58 -6.37
N ARG A 104 21.11 -16.78 -6.95
CA ARG A 104 21.22 -16.97 -8.40
C ARG A 104 19.92 -16.64 -9.13
N GLN A 105 18.77 -17.02 -8.59
CA GLN A 105 17.48 -16.64 -9.14
C GLN A 105 17.32 -15.11 -9.13
N ARG A 106 17.64 -14.45 -8.02
CA ARG A 106 17.59 -12.98 -7.91
C ARG A 106 18.51 -12.30 -8.93
N GLN A 107 19.75 -12.72 -9.05
CA GLN A 107 20.70 -12.17 -10.02
C GLN A 107 20.18 -12.29 -11.46
N VAL A 108 19.64 -13.45 -11.85
CA VAL A 108 19.07 -13.67 -13.18
C VAL A 108 17.88 -12.74 -13.43
N VAL A 109 16.94 -12.65 -12.48
CA VAL A 109 15.74 -11.83 -12.65
C VAL A 109 16.09 -10.34 -12.66
N GLU A 110 17.02 -9.89 -11.84
CA GLU A 110 17.47 -8.50 -11.82
C GLU A 110 18.12 -8.08 -13.14
N LEU A 111 18.95 -8.92 -13.72
CA LEU A 111 19.51 -8.63 -15.05
C LEU A 111 18.44 -8.63 -16.14
N ALA A 112 17.45 -9.50 -16.03
CA ALA A 112 16.32 -9.55 -16.96
C ALA A 112 15.42 -8.30 -16.92
N ILE A 113 15.22 -7.70 -15.74
CA ILE A 113 14.48 -6.43 -15.59
C ILE A 113 15.16 -5.30 -16.40
N HIS A 114 16.48 -5.33 -16.49
CA HIS A 114 17.25 -4.38 -17.29
C HIS A 114 17.28 -4.72 -18.80
N GLY A 115 16.45 -5.68 -19.25
CA GLY A 115 16.29 -6.02 -20.66
C GLY A 115 17.34 -6.96 -21.24
N LEU A 116 18.21 -7.57 -20.41
CA LEU A 116 19.23 -8.48 -20.90
C LEU A 116 18.61 -9.80 -21.37
N SER A 117 19.07 -10.31 -22.51
CA SER A 117 18.73 -11.63 -23.05
C SER A 117 19.37 -12.75 -22.21
N ASN A 118 18.85 -13.99 -22.33
CA ASN A 118 19.44 -15.16 -21.67
C ASN A 118 20.91 -15.36 -21.98
N LYS A 119 21.33 -15.01 -23.21
CA LYS A 119 22.73 -15.10 -23.65
C LYS A 119 23.63 -14.09 -22.91
N GLU A 120 23.15 -12.84 -22.78
CA GLU A 120 23.88 -11.77 -22.08
C GLU A 120 23.95 -12.02 -20.57
N ILE A 121 22.83 -12.48 -19.98
CA ILE A 121 22.80 -12.89 -18.58
C ILE A 121 23.76 -14.04 -18.32
N GLY A 122 23.72 -15.07 -19.17
CA GLY A 122 24.63 -16.22 -19.08
C GLY A 122 26.08 -15.81 -19.13
N ALA A 123 26.46 -14.96 -20.11
CA ALA A 123 27.80 -14.42 -20.22
C ALA A 123 28.24 -13.63 -18.97
N ARG A 124 27.33 -12.83 -18.38
CA ARG A 124 27.63 -12.01 -17.22
C ARG A 124 27.75 -12.81 -15.92
N LEU A 125 26.98 -13.90 -15.77
CA LEU A 125 26.99 -14.76 -14.61
C LEU A 125 27.88 -15.99 -14.70
N GLY A 126 28.53 -16.22 -15.87
CA GLY A 126 29.37 -17.39 -16.10
C GLY A 126 28.61 -18.71 -16.21
N ILE A 127 27.36 -18.69 -16.70
CA ILE A 127 26.49 -19.86 -16.84
C ILE A 127 25.91 -19.97 -18.27
N SER A 128 25.42 -21.17 -18.63
CA SER A 128 24.82 -21.36 -19.94
C SER A 128 23.46 -20.62 -20.07
N PRO A 129 23.06 -20.21 -21.31
CA PRO A 129 21.73 -19.65 -21.54
C PRO A 129 20.58 -20.58 -21.11
N ARG A 130 20.77 -21.89 -21.22
CA ARG A 130 19.83 -22.91 -20.73
C ARG A 130 19.73 -22.91 -19.21
N THR A 131 20.84 -22.70 -18.51
CA THR A 131 20.84 -22.56 -17.05
C THR A 131 20.11 -21.27 -16.61
N VAL A 132 20.25 -20.19 -17.37
CA VAL A 132 19.48 -18.94 -17.15
C VAL A 132 17.97 -19.19 -17.28
N GLU A 133 17.56 -19.91 -18.33
CA GLU A 133 16.16 -20.28 -18.55
C GLU A 133 15.59 -21.07 -17.37
N HIS A 134 16.33 -22.09 -16.90
CA HIS A 134 15.95 -22.85 -15.71
C HIS A 134 15.79 -21.98 -14.46
N TYR A 135 16.70 -21.02 -14.22
CA TYR A 135 16.55 -20.10 -13.09
C TYR A 135 15.34 -19.16 -13.25
N ARG A 136 14.99 -18.75 -14.48
CA ARG A 136 13.80 -17.96 -14.76
C ARG A 136 12.52 -18.75 -14.45
N GLU A 137 12.43 -20.01 -14.91
CA GLU A 137 11.30 -20.90 -14.65
C GLU A 137 11.13 -21.12 -13.15
N SER A 138 12.20 -21.48 -12.47
CA SER A 138 12.16 -21.69 -11.01
C SER A 138 11.83 -20.43 -10.22
N ALA A 139 12.25 -19.24 -10.70
CA ALA A 139 11.85 -17.97 -10.10
C ALA A 139 10.35 -17.68 -10.32
N MET A 140 9.81 -17.99 -11.51
CA MET A 140 8.37 -17.87 -11.78
C MET A 140 7.54 -18.75 -10.85
N GLU A 141 7.94 -20.01 -10.66
CA GLU A 141 7.24 -20.91 -9.72
C GLU A 141 7.21 -20.36 -8.30
N ARG A 142 8.37 -19.91 -7.78
CA ARG A 142 8.46 -19.36 -6.41
C ARG A 142 7.67 -18.06 -6.24
N MET A 143 7.68 -17.20 -7.24
CA MET A 143 6.91 -15.96 -7.25
C MET A 143 5.44 -16.15 -7.63
N GLN A 144 5.03 -17.36 -8.03
CA GLN A 144 3.69 -17.68 -8.51
C GLN A 144 3.28 -16.80 -9.70
N ALA A 145 4.18 -16.65 -10.64
CA ALA A 145 3.95 -15.89 -11.87
C ALA A 145 3.68 -16.86 -13.03
N ASP A 146 2.57 -16.67 -13.74
CA ASP A 146 2.18 -17.51 -14.90
C ASP A 146 3.05 -17.23 -16.12
N ARG A 147 3.61 -16.04 -16.21
CA ARG A 147 4.42 -15.58 -17.33
C ARG A 147 5.60 -14.75 -16.84
N PHE A 148 6.70 -14.80 -17.57
CA PHE A 148 7.91 -14.04 -17.22
C PHE A 148 7.67 -12.54 -17.15
N ALA A 149 6.82 -11.98 -18.04
CA ALA A 149 6.44 -10.57 -17.98
C ALA A 149 5.74 -10.20 -16.66
N GLN A 150 4.91 -11.09 -16.13
CA GLN A 150 4.25 -10.90 -14.82
C GLN A 150 5.29 -10.91 -13.69
N LEU A 151 6.25 -11.84 -13.71
CA LEU A 151 7.35 -11.87 -12.76
C LEU A 151 8.11 -10.54 -12.73
N ILE A 152 8.45 -10.01 -13.92
CA ILE A 152 9.12 -8.71 -14.04
C ILE A 152 8.26 -7.59 -13.43
N GLN A 153 6.96 -7.55 -13.74
CA GLN A 153 6.03 -6.55 -13.18
C GLN A 153 5.97 -6.62 -11.63
N MET A 154 5.87 -7.83 -11.07
CA MET A 154 5.86 -8.04 -9.62
C MET A 154 7.14 -7.49 -8.97
N ILE A 155 8.29 -7.76 -9.54
CA ILE A 155 9.57 -7.30 -9.00
C ILE A 155 9.76 -5.79 -9.20
N MET A 156 9.33 -5.24 -10.34
CA MET A 156 9.33 -3.79 -10.56
C MET A 156 8.45 -3.07 -9.52
N ARG A 157 7.28 -3.64 -9.19
CA ARG A 157 6.39 -3.12 -8.14
C ARG A 157 7.08 -3.15 -6.76
N LEU A 158 7.75 -4.24 -6.41
CA LEU A 158 8.53 -4.36 -5.17
C LEU A 158 9.66 -3.33 -5.05
N LYS A 159 10.33 -3.02 -6.17
CA LYS A 159 11.44 -2.07 -6.22
C LYS A 159 10.98 -0.60 -6.38
N GLY A 160 9.69 -0.36 -6.44
CA GLY A 160 9.12 0.98 -6.61
C GLY A 160 9.26 1.55 -8.03
N TYR A 161 9.63 0.73 -9.01
CA TYR A 161 9.63 1.13 -10.41
C TYR A 161 8.17 1.23 -10.89
N GLY A 162 7.67 2.45 -11.09
CA GLY A 162 6.31 2.68 -11.59
C GLY A 162 5.38 3.51 -10.70
N ARG A 163 5.83 3.93 -9.53
CA ARG A 163 5.13 5.00 -8.79
C ARG A 163 5.58 6.35 -9.36
N LYS A 164 4.79 6.89 -10.29
CA LYS A 164 4.78 8.30 -10.64
C LYS A 164 3.50 8.92 -10.11
#